data_bba19801d45a03737b3faa6a075b8651
#
_entry.id   bba19801d45a03737b3faa6a075b8651
#
_cell.length_a   1.000
_cell.length_b   1.000
_cell.length_c   1.000
_cell.angle_alpha   90.00
_cell.angle_beta   90.00
_cell.angle_gamma   90.00
#
_symmetry.space_group_name_H-M   'P 1'
#
loop_
_entity.id
_entity.type
_entity.pdbx_description
1 polymer ?
#
loop_
_entity_poly.entity_id
_entity_poly.type
_entity_poly.pdbx_seq_one_letter_code
_entity_poly.pdbx_strand_id
1 'polypeptide(L)'
;AAFTYEGPEAPLAFRGRQTEAFFENAILSVKQTNKMVTQAWAVSDYNMLTPSTNLAAESKGLLGQGRWFEYPAAGSAPGLTAASAQRLANASQISSSTTCFETIRCELTAGAPVTISEHPSSVINTDYIVQSIAHSLLEETYLNECHAFCKSLPYRSSRSLQKPRVSG
;
A
#
# COMPACT_ATOMS: atom_id res chain seq x y z
N ALA A 1 15.14 3.85 -13.04
CA ALA A 1 14.93 2.44 -13.27
C ALA A 1 13.79 1.99 -12.35
N ALA A 2 12.72 1.43 -12.90
CA ALA A 2 11.67 0.80 -12.12
C ALA A 2 12.24 -0.55 -11.61
N PHE A 3 12.21 -0.76 -10.30
CA PHE A 3 12.50 -2.07 -9.74
C PHE A 3 11.34 -3.01 -10.12
N THR A 4 11.62 -3.99 -10.93
CA THR A 4 10.68 -5.07 -11.22
C THR A 4 10.97 -6.19 -10.22
N TYR A 5 10.11 -6.35 -9.25
CA TYR A 5 10.15 -7.50 -8.36
C TYR A 5 9.49 -8.69 -9.06
N GLU A 6 10.22 -9.77 -9.20
CA GLU A 6 9.64 -11.05 -9.55
C GLU A 6 8.99 -11.64 -8.29
N GLY A 7 7.69 -11.88 -8.35
CA GLY A 7 6.97 -12.58 -7.29
C GLY A 7 7.22 -14.10 -7.35
N PRO A 8 6.69 -14.85 -6.39
CA PRO A 8 6.76 -16.29 -6.42
C PRO A 8 6.15 -16.84 -7.71
N GLU A 9 6.81 -17.81 -8.32
CA GLU A 9 6.37 -18.43 -9.59
C GLU A 9 4.98 -19.08 -9.52
N ALA A 10 4.53 -19.45 -8.32
CA ALA A 10 3.24 -20.10 -8.09
C ALA A 10 2.41 -19.32 -7.06
N PRO A 11 1.05 -19.35 -7.19
CA PRO A 11 0.16 -18.82 -6.16
C PRO A 11 0.39 -19.49 -4.80
N LEU A 12 0.21 -18.73 -3.73
CA LEU A 12 0.20 -19.27 -2.37
C LEU A 12 -1.19 -19.83 -2.06
N ALA A 13 -1.27 -21.12 -1.84
CA ALA A 13 -2.52 -21.79 -1.53
C ALA A 13 -2.86 -21.67 -0.04
N PHE A 14 -4.09 -21.30 0.29
CA PHE A 14 -4.57 -21.31 1.66
C PHE A 14 -4.79 -22.76 2.13
N ARG A 15 -4.15 -23.14 3.24
CA ARG A 15 -4.28 -24.49 3.84
C ARG A 15 -4.81 -24.45 5.28
N GLY A 16 -4.63 -23.34 5.98
CA GLY A 16 -4.94 -23.24 7.39
C GLY A 16 -3.94 -23.99 8.28
N ARG A 17 -4.02 -23.76 9.58
CA ARG A 17 -3.08 -24.35 10.57
C ARG A 17 -3.33 -25.84 10.89
N GLN A 18 -4.42 -26.42 10.43
CA GLN A 18 -4.82 -27.80 10.76
C GLN A 18 -4.24 -28.86 9.82
N THR A 19 -3.46 -28.47 8.83
CA THR A 19 -2.88 -29.42 7.87
C THR A 19 -1.50 -29.83 8.35
N GLU A 20 -1.30 -31.11 8.66
CA GLU A 20 -0.01 -31.68 9.10
C GLU A 20 1.08 -31.68 8.02
N ALA A 21 0.74 -31.35 6.78
CA ALA A 21 1.69 -31.31 5.68
C ALA A 21 2.28 -29.90 5.55
N PHE A 22 3.59 -29.78 5.76
CA PHE A 22 4.37 -28.60 5.44
C PHE A 22 4.45 -28.43 3.91
N PHE A 23 3.53 -27.69 3.34
CA PHE A 23 3.61 -27.31 1.94
C PHE A 23 4.40 -26.01 1.82
N GLU A 24 5.45 -26.00 1.03
CA GLU A 24 6.35 -24.83 0.82
C GLU A 24 5.60 -23.55 0.38
N ASN A 25 4.44 -23.70 -0.25
CA ASN A 25 3.62 -22.60 -0.78
C ASN A 25 2.31 -22.40 0.01
N ALA A 26 2.27 -22.77 1.28
CA ALA A 26 1.06 -22.69 2.07
C ALA A 26 0.92 -21.36 2.80
N ILE A 27 -0.31 -20.86 2.82
CA ILE A 27 -0.75 -19.81 3.75
C ILE A 27 -1.47 -20.50 4.91
N LEU A 28 -1.00 -20.21 6.12
CA LEU A 28 -1.49 -20.82 7.35
C LEU A 28 -2.66 -20.07 7.98
N SER A 29 -2.62 -18.74 7.87
CA SER A 29 -3.70 -17.88 8.34
C SER A 29 -3.81 -16.64 7.47
N VAL A 30 -5.03 -16.09 7.34
CA VAL A 30 -5.31 -14.83 6.67
C VAL A 30 -6.26 -14.01 7.52
N LYS A 31 -5.92 -12.74 7.70
CA LYS A 31 -6.75 -11.76 8.37
C LYS A 31 -6.85 -10.51 7.49
N GLN A 32 -8.06 -10.16 7.07
CA GLN A 32 -8.31 -8.92 6.35
C GLN A 32 -8.91 -7.87 7.29
N THR A 33 -8.34 -6.68 7.28
CA THR A 33 -8.81 -5.55 8.07
C THR A 33 -9.25 -4.43 7.12
N ASN A 34 -10.51 -4.07 7.18
CA ASN A 34 -11.08 -2.96 6.42
C ASN A 34 -11.26 -1.75 7.34
N LYS A 35 -10.83 -0.58 6.89
CA LYS A 35 -10.92 0.67 7.64
C LYS A 35 -11.60 1.74 6.80
N MET A 36 -12.38 2.60 7.45
CA MET A 36 -12.84 3.83 6.82
C MET A 36 -11.67 4.80 6.70
N VAL A 37 -11.52 5.37 5.51
CA VAL A 37 -10.43 6.31 5.18
C VAL A 37 -11.00 7.62 4.65
N THR A 38 -10.19 8.67 4.65
CA THR A 38 -10.56 9.96 4.03
C THR A 38 -10.66 9.78 2.51
N GLN A 39 -11.81 10.16 1.94
CA GLN A 39 -12.05 10.05 0.51
C GLN A 39 -11.45 11.19 -0.28
N ALA A 40 -11.67 12.44 0.16
CA ALA A 40 -11.25 13.62 -0.56
C ALA A 40 -10.07 14.32 0.13
N TRP A 41 -9.04 14.62 -0.65
CA TRP A 41 -7.85 15.35 -0.20
C TRP A 41 -7.76 16.66 -0.95
N ALA A 42 -8.04 17.75 -0.24
CA ALA A 42 -7.87 19.10 -0.74
C ALA A 42 -6.56 19.66 -0.21
N VAL A 43 -5.78 20.24 -1.08
CA VAL A 43 -4.50 20.86 -0.75
C VAL A 43 -4.45 22.26 -1.31
N SER A 44 -3.74 23.15 -0.64
CA SER A 44 -3.51 24.51 -1.11
C SER A 44 -2.11 24.94 -0.79
N ASP A 45 -1.60 25.89 -1.58
CA ASP A 45 -0.31 26.52 -1.34
C ASP A 45 -0.35 27.98 -1.77
N TYR A 46 0.72 28.73 -1.46
CA TYR A 46 0.87 30.12 -1.83
C TYR A 46 2.27 30.38 -2.39
N ASN A 47 2.34 31.06 -3.52
CA ASN A 47 3.60 31.46 -4.13
C ASN A 47 3.71 32.99 -4.16
N MET A 48 4.66 33.55 -3.41
CA MET A 48 4.88 34.96 -3.30
C MET A 48 5.31 35.62 -4.64
N LEU A 49 5.92 34.83 -5.53
CA LEU A 49 6.36 35.34 -6.86
C LEU A 49 5.20 35.40 -7.85
N THR A 50 4.14 34.65 -7.64
CA THR A 50 2.96 34.59 -8.50
C THR A 50 1.69 34.61 -7.67
N PRO A 51 1.38 35.67 -6.91
CA PRO A 51 0.32 35.67 -5.91
C PRO A 51 -1.09 35.51 -6.48
N SER A 52 -1.29 35.83 -7.75
CA SER A 52 -2.58 35.65 -8.45
C SER A 52 -2.82 34.23 -8.94
N THR A 53 -1.83 33.34 -8.86
CA THR A 53 -1.96 31.96 -9.31
C THR A 53 -2.68 31.14 -8.24
N ASN A 54 -3.83 30.52 -8.58
CA ASN A 54 -4.52 29.61 -7.69
C ASN A 54 -3.75 28.29 -7.59
N LEU A 55 -3.27 27.98 -6.39
CA LEU A 55 -2.55 26.74 -6.06
C LEU A 55 -3.41 25.78 -5.23
N ALA A 56 -4.73 25.86 -5.32
CA ALA A 56 -5.63 24.91 -4.69
C ALA A 56 -5.94 23.75 -5.63
N ALA A 57 -5.94 22.53 -5.10
CA ALA A 57 -6.33 21.32 -5.83
C ALA A 57 -7.04 20.34 -4.91
N GLU A 58 -7.91 19.51 -5.49
CA GLU A 58 -8.59 18.44 -4.77
C GLU A 58 -8.54 17.16 -5.59
N SER A 59 -8.36 16.03 -4.91
CA SER A 59 -8.46 14.72 -5.51
C SER A 59 -9.28 13.80 -4.59
N LYS A 60 -10.00 12.85 -5.22
CA LYS A 60 -10.84 11.88 -4.52
C LYS A 60 -10.35 10.47 -4.78
N GLY A 61 -10.32 9.66 -3.71
CA GLY A 61 -10.15 8.22 -3.80
C GLY A 61 -11.47 7.51 -4.10
N LEU A 62 -11.38 6.22 -4.40
CA LEU A 62 -12.53 5.36 -4.71
C LEU A 62 -13.34 5.03 -3.46
N LEU A 63 -12.68 4.88 -2.32
CA LEU A 63 -13.26 4.41 -1.06
C LEU A 63 -13.14 5.50 0.01
N GLY A 64 -13.98 5.38 1.04
CA GLY A 64 -13.93 6.24 2.22
C GLY A 64 -15.00 7.31 2.27
N GLN A 65 -14.88 8.20 3.24
CA GLN A 65 -15.76 9.34 3.45
C GLN A 65 -15.00 10.55 3.96
N GLY A 66 -15.63 11.71 3.84
CA GLY A 66 -15.09 12.96 4.35
C GLY A 66 -14.00 13.57 3.48
N ARG A 67 -13.55 14.75 3.92
CA ARG A 67 -12.59 15.59 3.24
C ARG A 67 -11.52 16.03 4.23
N TRP A 68 -10.26 15.92 3.83
CA TRP A 68 -9.12 16.46 4.54
C TRP A 68 -8.56 17.65 3.78
N PHE A 69 -8.12 18.68 4.51
CA PHE A 69 -7.47 19.86 3.94
C PHE A 69 -6.06 20.00 4.50
N GLU A 70 -5.09 20.19 3.63
CA GLU A 70 -3.68 20.37 3.98
C GLU A 70 -3.12 21.67 3.38
N TYR A 71 -2.42 22.44 4.21
CA TYR A 71 -1.71 23.64 3.87
C TYR A 71 -0.45 23.78 4.76
N PRO A 72 0.71 24.15 4.24
CA PRO A 72 1.06 24.30 2.82
C PRO A 72 1.29 22.94 2.14
N ALA A 73 0.98 22.85 0.85
CA ALA A 73 1.07 21.62 0.08
C ALA A 73 2.44 21.39 -0.61
N ALA A 74 3.44 22.21 -0.32
CA ALA A 74 4.77 22.18 -0.96
C ALA A 74 4.74 22.22 -2.50
N GLY A 75 3.75 22.89 -3.08
CA GLY A 75 3.55 23.01 -4.51
C GLY A 75 3.73 24.45 -4.99
N SER A 76 4.79 24.74 -5.76
CA SER A 76 5.03 26.06 -6.32
C SER A 76 4.30 26.34 -7.65
N ALA A 77 3.57 25.35 -8.17
CA ALA A 77 2.81 25.42 -9.42
C ALA A 77 1.53 24.56 -9.34
N PRO A 78 0.45 24.91 -10.09
CA PRO A 78 -0.82 24.20 -10.04
C PRO A 78 -0.71 22.70 -10.30
N GLY A 79 0.16 22.27 -11.23
CA GLY A 79 0.39 20.85 -11.53
C GLY A 79 1.02 20.08 -10.36
N LEU A 80 1.89 20.71 -9.58
CA LEU A 80 2.50 20.09 -8.40
C LEU A 80 1.49 19.94 -7.26
N THR A 81 0.61 20.91 -7.07
CA THR A 81 -0.46 20.86 -6.07
C THR A 81 -1.45 19.76 -6.41
N ALA A 82 -1.88 19.67 -7.67
CA ALA A 82 -2.76 18.59 -8.14
C ALA A 82 -2.13 17.20 -7.96
N ALA A 83 -0.85 17.06 -8.31
CA ALA A 83 -0.12 15.81 -8.10
C ALA A 83 0.00 15.44 -6.61
N SER A 84 0.13 16.43 -5.71
CA SER A 84 0.15 16.22 -4.26
C SER A 84 -1.21 15.74 -3.75
N ALA A 85 -2.30 16.37 -4.17
CA ALA A 85 -3.66 15.93 -3.82
C ALA A 85 -3.92 14.48 -4.26
N GLN A 86 -3.56 14.14 -5.50
CA GLN A 86 -3.72 12.80 -6.05
C GLN A 86 -2.89 11.77 -5.28
N ARG A 87 -1.65 12.11 -4.93
CA ARG A 87 -0.78 11.22 -4.15
C ARG A 87 -1.34 10.92 -2.77
N LEU A 88 -1.85 11.94 -2.07
CA LEU A 88 -2.44 11.79 -0.75
C LEU A 88 -3.73 10.96 -0.81
N ALA A 89 -4.58 11.21 -1.78
CA ALA A 89 -5.78 10.41 -2.01
C ALA A 89 -5.43 8.93 -2.27
N ASN A 90 -4.47 8.64 -3.13
CA ASN A 90 -4.03 7.28 -3.42
C ASN A 90 -3.39 6.60 -2.20
N ALA A 91 -2.55 7.32 -1.44
CA ALA A 91 -1.93 6.77 -0.24
C ALA A 91 -2.96 6.41 0.85
N SER A 92 -4.02 7.23 0.98
CA SER A 92 -5.14 6.94 1.88
C SER A 92 -5.86 5.64 1.52
N GLN A 93 -6.01 5.33 0.22
CA GLN A 93 -6.72 4.14 -0.25
C GLN A 93 -6.02 2.82 0.16
N ILE A 94 -4.69 2.81 0.23
CA ILE A 94 -3.93 1.61 0.62
C ILE A 94 -4.32 1.14 2.02
N SER A 95 -4.52 2.07 2.95
CA SER A 95 -4.91 1.75 4.33
C SER A 95 -6.39 1.38 4.50
N SER A 96 -7.20 1.49 3.45
CA SER A 96 -8.62 1.11 3.50
C SER A 96 -8.82 -0.39 3.68
N SER A 97 -7.93 -1.20 3.10
CA SER A 97 -7.98 -2.66 3.22
C SER A 97 -6.55 -3.21 3.28
N THR A 98 -6.22 -3.80 4.40
CA THR A 98 -4.93 -4.45 4.63
C THR A 98 -5.16 -5.93 4.91
N THR A 99 -4.41 -6.78 4.24
CA THR A 99 -4.43 -8.23 4.45
C THR A 99 -3.14 -8.65 5.14
N CYS A 100 -3.28 -9.29 6.30
CA CYS A 100 -2.18 -9.92 7.01
C CYS A 100 -2.29 -11.43 6.80
N PHE A 101 -1.19 -12.09 6.41
CA PHE A 101 -1.17 -13.53 6.25
C PHE A 101 0.13 -14.13 6.78
N GLU A 102 0.04 -15.37 7.27
CA GLU A 102 1.17 -16.13 7.75
C GLU A 102 1.54 -17.22 6.75
N THR A 103 2.83 -17.37 6.47
CA THR A 103 3.36 -18.38 5.56
C THR A 103 4.74 -18.84 6.01
N ILE A 104 5.11 -20.06 5.62
CA ILE A 104 6.44 -20.61 5.83
C ILE A 104 7.41 -20.35 4.67
N ARG A 105 6.95 -19.70 3.61
CA ARG A 105 7.79 -19.41 2.44
C ARG A 105 8.84 -18.35 2.73
N CYS A 106 10.10 -18.70 2.65
CA CYS A 106 11.22 -17.83 3.02
C CYS A 106 11.63 -16.80 1.95
N GLU A 107 11.23 -17.00 0.69
CA GLU A 107 11.67 -16.17 -0.44
C GLU A 107 10.88 -14.86 -0.61
N LEU A 108 9.87 -14.62 0.23
CA LEU A 108 9.05 -13.42 0.14
C LEU A 108 9.84 -12.19 0.60
N THR A 109 9.66 -11.10 -0.12
CA THR A 109 10.26 -9.81 0.22
C THR A 109 9.23 -8.69 0.12
N ALA A 110 9.46 -7.59 0.83
CA ALA A 110 8.61 -6.41 0.71
C ALA A 110 8.68 -5.84 -0.73
N GLY A 111 7.52 -5.53 -1.30
CA GLY A 111 7.35 -5.11 -2.68
C GLY A 111 7.05 -6.25 -3.65
N ALA A 112 7.22 -7.52 -3.24
CA ALA A 112 6.91 -8.66 -4.09
C ALA A 112 5.39 -8.79 -4.34
N PRO A 113 4.97 -9.09 -5.57
CA PRO A 113 3.60 -9.48 -5.86
C PRO A 113 3.36 -10.91 -5.38
N VAL A 114 2.19 -11.15 -4.80
CA VAL A 114 1.76 -12.45 -4.28
C VAL A 114 0.31 -12.67 -4.67
N THR A 115 0.00 -13.85 -5.19
CA THR A 115 -1.38 -14.28 -5.45
C THR A 115 -1.81 -15.27 -4.37
N ILE A 116 -2.92 -14.96 -3.70
CA ILE A 116 -3.55 -15.90 -2.75
C ILE A 116 -4.61 -16.70 -3.49
N SER A 117 -4.63 -18.01 -3.29
CA SER A 117 -5.58 -18.94 -3.90
C SER A 117 -6.16 -19.92 -2.88
N GLU A 118 -7.22 -20.59 -3.28
CA GLU A 118 -7.88 -21.67 -2.51
C GLU A 118 -8.42 -21.27 -1.12
N HIS A 119 -8.57 -19.96 -0.88
CA HIS A 119 -9.26 -19.49 0.32
C HIS A 119 -10.78 -19.64 0.16
N PRO A 120 -11.54 -20.07 1.20
CA PRO A 120 -13.01 -20.24 1.11
C PRO A 120 -13.76 -18.97 0.69
N SER A 121 -13.25 -17.81 1.06
CA SER A 121 -13.78 -16.53 0.59
C SER A 121 -13.11 -16.09 -0.71
N SER A 122 -13.89 -15.96 -1.78
CA SER A 122 -13.41 -15.51 -3.09
C SER A 122 -12.82 -14.09 -3.08
N VAL A 123 -13.23 -13.25 -2.13
CA VAL A 123 -12.72 -11.87 -1.98
C VAL A 123 -11.23 -11.85 -1.63
N ILE A 124 -10.75 -12.89 -0.95
CA ILE A 124 -9.33 -13.01 -0.55
C ILE A 124 -8.48 -13.63 -1.67
N ASN A 125 -9.08 -14.39 -2.58
CA ASN A 125 -8.39 -15.00 -3.71
C ASN A 125 -8.09 -13.96 -4.80
N THR A 126 -7.05 -13.15 -4.59
CA THR A 126 -6.66 -12.06 -5.49
C THR A 126 -5.16 -11.80 -5.39
N ASP A 127 -4.69 -10.86 -6.22
CA ASP A 127 -3.31 -10.43 -6.24
C ASP A 127 -3.06 -9.34 -5.20
N TYR A 128 -1.99 -9.49 -4.47
CA TYR A 128 -1.52 -8.57 -3.44
C TYR A 128 -0.09 -8.10 -3.74
N ILE A 129 0.30 -7.01 -3.10
CA ILE A 129 1.69 -6.57 -2.98
C ILE A 129 2.05 -6.59 -1.51
N VAL A 130 3.13 -7.27 -1.16
CA VAL A 130 3.65 -7.33 0.21
C VAL A 130 4.17 -5.95 0.59
N GLN A 131 3.60 -5.33 1.61
CA GLN A 131 4.00 -4.03 2.12
C GLN A 131 5.15 -4.17 3.13
N SER A 132 5.02 -5.13 4.03
CA SER A 132 6.03 -5.44 5.04
C SER A 132 5.98 -6.92 5.38
N ILE A 133 7.10 -7.45 5.83
CA ILE A 133 7.24 -8.84 6.24
C ILE A 133 8.07 -8.91 7.52
N ALA A 134 7.63 -9.73 8.45
CA ALA A 134 8.38 -10.08 9.64
C ALA A 134 8.73 -11.56 9.57
N HIS A 135 10.04 -11.85 9.54
CA HIS A 135 10.56 -13.20 9.56
C HIS A 135 10.82 -13.63 11.00
N SER A 136 10.33 -14.79 11.40
CA SER A 136 10.59 -15.36 12.71
C SER A 136 11.04 -16.81 12.59
N LEU A 137 12.04 -17.18 13.37
CA LEU A 137 12.50 -18.56 13.53
C LEU A 137 12.46 -18.89 15.03
N LEU A 138 11.60 -19.77 15.42
CA LEU A 138 11.44 -20.23 16.80
C LEU A 138 11.48 -21.74 16.82
N GLU A 139 12.41 -22.33 17.59
CA GLU A 139 12.51 -23.79 17.80
C GLU A 139 12.40 -24.61 16.50
N GLU A 140 13.21 -24.27 15.49
CA GLU A 140 13.23 -24.91 14.16
C GLU A 140 11.98 -24.64 13.28
N THR A 141 11.02 -23.86 13.78
CA THR A 141 9.86 -23.46 12.98
C THR A 141 10.06 -22.08 12.40
N TYR A 142 10.14 -21.99 11.07
CA TYR A 142 10.21 -20.73 10.35
C TYR A 142 8.80 -20.24 9.99
N LEU A 143 8.51 -18.99 10.33
CA LEU A 143 7.22 -18.37 10.06
C LEU A 143 7.40 -16.92 9.62
N ASN A 144 6.68 -16.53 8.59
CA ASN A 144 6.59 -15.14 8.12
C ASN A 144 5.21 -14.59 8.37
N GLU A 145 5.16 -13.40 8.96
CA GLU A 145 3.96 -12.57 9.00
C GLU A 145 4.08 -11.47 7.94
N CYS A 146 3.20 -11.51 6.96
CA CYS A 146 3.20 -10.61 5.82
C CYS A 146 2.00 -9.66 5.90
N HIS A 147 2.25 -8.34 5.82
CA HIS A 147 1.21 -7.35 5.59
C HIS A 147 1.21 -6.97 4.12
N ALA A 148 0.04 -7.05 3.49
CA ALA A 148 -0.11 -6.82 2.07
C ALA A 148 -1.36 -5.97 1.77
N PHE A 149 -1.39 -5.34 0.61
CA PHE A 149 -2.54 -4.62 0.09
C PHE A 149 -2.87 -5.12 -1.31
N CYS A 150 -4.12 -4.95 -1.73
CA CYS A 150 -4.57 -5.41 -3.05
C CYS A 150 -3.79 -4.69 -4.15
N LYS A 151 -3.25 -5.44 -5.11
CA LYS A 151 -2.46 -4.93 -6.24
C LYS A 151 -3.23 -3.95 -7.13
N SER A 152 -4.56 -4.00 -7.13
CA SER A 152 -5.41 -3.06 -7.86
C SER A 152 -5.36 -1.63 -7.31
N LEU A 153 -4.93 -1.45 -6.06
CA LEU A 153 -4.79 -0.13 -5.45
C LEU A 153 -3.48 0.53 -5.89
N PRO A 154 -3.51 1.80 -6.33
CA PRO A 154 -2.30 2.49 -6.76
C PRO A 154 -1.41 2.81 -5.56
N TYR A 155 -0.27 2.13 -5.44
CA TYR A 155 0.71 2.46 -4.42
C TYR A 155 1.37 3.81 -4.71
N ARG A 156 1.29 4.73 -3.75
CA ARG A 156 2.03 6.01 -3.76
C ARG A 156 2.48 6.34 -2.35
N SER A 157 3.74 6.74 -2.22
CA SER A 157 4.24 7.28 -0.96
C SER A 157 3.51 8.58 -0.63
N SER A 158 3.08 8.74 0.62
CA SER A 158 2.49 9.99 1.11
C SER A 158 3.51 11.15 1.14
N ARG A 159 4.80 10.83 1.24
CA ARG A 159 5.87 11.83 1.27
C ARG A 159 6.40 12.13 -0.13
N SER A 160 6.59 13.41 -0.44
CA SER A 160 7.31 13.84 -1.63
C SER A 160 8.81 13.67 -1.39
N LEU A 161 9.50 13.01 -2.32
CA LEU A 161 10.97 13.01 -2.38
C LEU A 161 11.48 14.32 -3.03
N GLN A 162 11.07 15.47 -2.52
CA GLN A 162 11.69 16.73 -2.94
C GLN A 162 13.08 16.81 -2.29
N LYS A 163 14.10 17.02 -3.13
CA LYS A 163 15.42 17.37 -2.62
C LYS A 163 15.27 18.67 -1.80
N PRO A 164 15.84 18.76 -0.60
CA PRO A 164 15.88 20.00 0.13
C PRO A 164 16.54 21.06 -0.77
N ARG A 165 15.85 22.17 -1.00
CA ARG A 165 16.44 23.32 -1.68
C ARG A 165 17.33 24.02 -0.67
N VAL A 166 18.61 23.99 -0.92
CA VAL A 166 19.54 24.88 -0.24
C VAL A 166 19.28 26.27 -0.82
N SER A 167 18.60 27.13 -0.07
CA SER A 167 18.55 28.56 -0.36
C SER A 167 19.92 29.14 0.03
N GLY A 168 20.73 29.48 -0.97
CA GLY A 168 21.90 30.30 -0.78
C GLY A 168 21.50 31.76 -0.80
#